data_86dbf2d761251c57314f442d1a4ae006
#
_entry.id   86dbf2d761251c57314f442d1a4ae006
#
_cell.length_a   1.000
_cell.length_b   1.000
_cell.length_c   1.000
_cell.angle_alpha   90.00
_cell.angle_beta   90.00
_cell.angle_gamma   90.00
#
_symmetry.space_group_name_H-M   'P 1'
#
loop_
_entity.id
_entity.type
_entity.pdbx_description
1 polymer ?
#
loop_
_entity_poly.entity_id
_entity_poly.type
_entity_poly.pdbx_seq_one_letter_code
_entity_poly.pdbx_strand_id
1 'polypeptide(L)'
;GGYFHENSSEKIEKTMKVNAIAPMQLALTFLPGMMKRKQGHICNITSSAGLVSNPKMAVYAGSKWAATGWSDSLRLEMKQLKTGVGVTTVTPYYINTGMFDGVKSNIPILDQNKVAKKVIKAIQKNRIYLSMPWSMRFVRFSQGLFSIWFYDWFVGRLIGVYKTMDDFKGRKK
;
A
#
# COMPACT_ATOMS: atom_id res chain seq x y z
N GLY A 1 5.37 9.75 11.09
CA GLY A 1 4.91 10.87 10.25
C GLY A 1 5.55 12.18 10.69
N GLY A 2 5.83 13.03 9.75
CA GLY A 2 6.41 14.37 9.93
C GLY A 2 6.72 14.95 8.56
N TYR A 3 6.99 16.24 8.52
CA TYR A 3 7.38 16.89 7.26
C TYR A 3 8.71 16.33 6.75
N PHE A 4 8.94 16.38 5.45
CA PHE A 4 10.11 15.72 4.84
C PHE A 4 11.44 16.27 5.39
N HIS A 5 11.56 17.57 5.58
CA HIS A 5 12.77 18.21 6.12
C HIS A 5 13.08 17.83 7.59
N GLU A 6 12.13 17.23 8.31
CA GLU A 6 12.28 16.73 9.68
C GLU A 6 12.78 15.27 9.72
N ASN A 7 12.96 14.62 8.57
CA ASN A 7 13.43 13.25 8.50
C ASN A 7 14.97 13.20 8.45
N SER A 8 15.54 12.20 9.10
CA SER A 8 16.96 11.86 8.95
C SER A 8 17.16 10.87 7.80
N SER A 9 18.36 10.83 7.22
CA SER A 9 18.75 9.84 6.20
C SER A 9 18.50 8.42 6.69
N GLU A 10 18.85 8.11 7.93
CA GLU A 10 18.64 6.81 8.55
C GLU A 10 17.17 6.40 8.57
N LYS A 11 16.26 7.33 8.90
CA LYS A 11 14.80 7.04 8.86
C LYS A 11 14.30 6.78 7.44
N ILE A 12 14.83 7.52 6.47
CA ILE A 12 14.50 7.32 5.05
C ILE A 12 14.93 5.92 4.62
N GLU A 13 16.20 5.58 4.82
CA GLU A 13 16.77 4.28 4.48
C GLU A 13 16.02 3.12 5.16
N LYS A 14 15.79 3.22 6.48
CA LYS A 14 15.05 2.22 7.24
C LYS A 14 13.63 2.01 6.69
N THR A 15 12.93 3.09 6.36
CA THR A 15 11.57 3.01 5.81
C THR A 15 11.56 2.33 4.45
N MET A 16 12.48 2.69 3.56
CA MET A 16 12.64 2.06 2.24
C MET A 16 13.04 0.60 2.38
N LYS A 17 14.00 0.30 3.23
CA LYS A 17 14.47 -1.05 3.49
C LYS A 17 13.36 -1.98 3.97
N VAL A 18 12.55 -1.55 4.94
CA VAL A 18 11.48 -2.36 5.51
C VAL A 18 10.27 -2.47 4.57
N ASN A 19 9.84 -1.36 3.95
CA ASN A 19 8.57 -1.34 3.22
C ASN A 19 8.69 -1.74 1.74
N ALA A 20 9.87 -1.60 1.14
CA ALA A 20 10.08 -1.89 -0.29
C ALA A 20 11.12 -2.99 -0.50
N ILE A 21 12.34 -2.84 0.02
CA ILE A 21 13.45 -3.75 -0.30
C ILE A 21 13.25 -5.13 0.33
N ALA A 22 12.89 -5.20 1.61
CA ALA A 22 12.72 -6.50 2.30
C ALA A 22 11.65 -7.40 1.66
N PRO A 23 10.47 -6.91 1.25
CA PRO A 23 9.51 -7.71 0.49
C PRO A 23 10.07 -8.24 -0.84
N MET A 24 10.87 -7.43 -1.55
CA MET A 24 11.52 -7.87 -2.80
C MET A 24 12.53 -8.99 -2.54
N GLN A 25 13.38 -8.85 -1.51
CA GLN A 25 14.36 -9.87 -1.13
C GLN A 25 13.70 -11.18 -0.69
N LEU A 26 12.62 -11.10 0.10
CA LEU A 26 11.83 -12.28 0.47
C LEU A 26 11.23 -12.96 -0.77
N ALA A 27 10.64 -12.19 -1.67
CA ALA A 27 10.10 -12.74 -2.90
C ALA A 27 11.22 -13.42 -3.73
N LEU A 28 12.37 -12.76 -3.90
CA LEU A 28 13.52 -13.33 -4.63
C LEU A 28 13.97 -14.67 -4.05
N THR A 29 13.93 -14.82 -2.72
CA THR A 29 14.31 -16.06 -2.04
C THR A 29 13.34 -17.22 -2.30
N PHE A 30 12.02 -16.94 -2.25
CA PHE A 30 11.02 -18.01 -2.32
C PHE A 30 10.48 -18.28 -3.72
N LEU A 31 10.54 -17.28 -4.61
CA LEU A 31 9.97 -17.33 -5.95
C LEU A 31 10.51 -18.48 -6.82
N PRO A 32 11.83 -18.78 -6.87
CA PRO A 32 12.36 -19.87 -7.69
C PRO A 32 11.73 -21.24 -7.34
N GLY A 33 11.57 -21.51 -6.04
CA GLY A 33 10.90 -22.75 -5.59
C GLY A 33 9.42 -22.81 -5.98
N MET A 34 8.71 -21.67 -5.93
CA MET A 34 7.31 -21.57 -6.38
C MET A 34 7.19 -21.78 -7.89
N MET A 35 8.08 -21.18 -8.67
CA MET A 35 8.12 -21.32 -10.13
C MET A 35 8.41 -22.77 -10.55
N LYS A 36 9.37 -23.43 -9.90
CA LYS A 36 9.75 -24.83 -10.18
C LYS A 36 8.56 -25.78 -10.02
N ARG A 37 7.78 -25.62 -8.94
CA ARG A 37 6.59 -26.46 -8.70
C ARG A 37 5.32 -25.95 -9.38
N LYS A 38 5.41 -24.84 -10.12
CA LYS A 38 4.28 -24.15 -10.80
C LYS A 38 3.11 -23.84 -9.86
N GLN A 39 3.40 -23.61 -8.60
CA GLN A 39 2.41 -23.34 -7.56
C GLN A 39 2.98 -22.42 -6.49
N GLY A 40 2.28 -21.35 -6.19
CA GLY A 40 2.64 -20.41 -5.13
C GLY A 40 1.81 -19.14 -5.20
N HIS A 41 1.93 -18.31 -4.16
CA HIS A 41 1.27 -17.04 -4.11
C HIS A 41 2.08 -16.03 -3.32
N ILE A 42 2.33 -14.87 -3.90
CA ILE A 42 2.95 -13.71 -3.23
C ILE A 42 1.86 -12.70 -2.95
N CYS A 43 1.67 -12.35 -1.69
CA CYS A 43 0.71 -11.33 -1.27
C CYS A 43 1.45 -10.15 -0.64
N ASN A 44 1.45 -9.01 -1.34
CA ASN A 44 2.11 -7.80 -0.90
C ASN A 44 1.14 -6.86 -0.21
N ILE A 45 1.33 -6.63 1.09
CA ILE A 45 0.55 -5.65 1.85
C ILE A 45 1.22 -4.29 1.70
N THR A 46 0.68 -3.49 0.79
CA THR A 46 1.15 -2.13 0.55
C THR A 46 0.35 -1.11 1.38
N SER A 47 -0.30 -0.15 0.79
CA SER A 47 -1.15 0.84 1.44
C SER A 47 -1.93 1.64 0.40
N SER A 48 -3.04 2.28 0.78
CA SER A 48 -3.63 3.37 0.01
C SER A 48 -2.64 4.52 -0.24
N ALA A 49 -1.65 4.70 0.66
CA ALA A 49 -0.54 5.64 0.46
C ALA A 49 0.41 5.26 -0.72
N GLY A 50 0.30 4.05 -1.26
CA GLY A 50 0.91 3.64 -2.53
C GLY A 50 0.05 3.97 -3.76
N LEU A 51 -1.06 4.69 -3.58
CA LEU A 51 -1.96 5.17 -4.63
C LEU A 51 -2.22 6.68 -4.51
N VAL A 52 -2.29 7.21 -3.28
CA VAL A 52 -2.53 8.63 -2.98
C VAL A 52 -1.46 9.10 -2.01
N SER A 53 -0.85 10.23 -2.31
CA SER A 53 0.13 10.87 -1.43
C SER A 53 -0.54 11.78 -0.41
N ASN A 54 0.04 11.86 0.79
CA ASN A 54 -0.41 12.74 1.86
C ASN A 54 0.74 13.58 2.40
N PRO A 55 0.50 14.83 2.82
CA PRO A 55 1.46 15.58 3.62
C PRO A 55 1.91 14.79 4.85
N LYS A 56 3.12 15.05 5.34
CA LYS A 56 3.75 14.39 6.49
C LYS A 56 4.02 12.87 6.32
N MET A 57 3.82 12.34 5.12
CA MET A 57 4.01 10.92 4.78
C MET A 57 4.95 10.70 3.59
N ALA A 58 5.73 11.68 3.16
CA ALA A 58 6.50 11.63 1.91
C ALA A 58 7.35 10.35 1.77
N VAL A 59 8.14 10.02 2.78
CA VAL A 59 9.01 8.81 2.77
C VAL A 59 8.17 7.53 2.79
N TYR A 60 7.13 7.49 3.63
CA TYR A 60 6.24 6.34 3.72
C TYR A 60 5.48 6.11 2.41
N ALA A 61 4.88 7.18 1.86
CA ALA A 61 4.19 7.10 0.58
C ALA A 61 5.14 6.63 -0.54
N GLY A 62 6.32 7.23 -0.66
CA GLY A 62 7.33 6.80 -1.63
C GLY A 62 7.67 5.32 -1.53
N SER A 63 7.86 4.80 -0.30
CA SER A 63 8.14 3.38 -0.08
C SER A 63 6.95 2.47 -0.47
N LYS A 64 5.71 2.92 -0.24
CA LYS A 64 4.51 2.16 -0.61
C LYS A 64 4.19 2.24 -2.11
N TRP A 65 4.52 3.35 -2.77
CA TRP A 65 4.48 3.44 -4.23
C TRP A 65 5.50 2.48 -4.87
N ALA A 66 6.74 2.45 -4.37
CA ALA A 66 7.75 1.50 -4.82
C ALA A 66 7.27 0.04 -4.69
N ALA A 67 6.77 -0.33 -3.52
CA ALA A 67 6.23 -1.68 -3.28
C ALA A 67 5.03 -2.02 -4.18
N THR A 68 4.16 -1.04 -4.45
CA THR A 68 2.97 -1.23 -5.30
C THR A 68 3.36 -1.42 -6.76
N GLY A 69 4.26 -0.58 -7.29
CA GLY A 69 4.74 -0.67 -8.67
C GLY A 69 5.51 -1.97 -8.92
N TRP A 70 6.41 -2.32 -8.01
CA TRP A 70 7.13 -3.60 -8.06
C TRP A 70 6.18 -4.80 -8.05
N SER A 71 5.21 -4.82 -7.14
CA SER A 71 4.24 -5.92 -7.04
C SER A 71 3.44 -6.11 -8.32
N ASP A 72 3.06 -5.01 -8.99
CA ASP A 72 2.32 -5.08 -10.26
C ASP A 72 3.21 -5.58 -11.40
N SER A 73 4.47 -5.13 -11.46
CA SER A 73 5.48 -5.63 -12.41
C SER A 73 5.73 -7.13 -12.23
N LEU A 74 5.97 -7.57 -11.00
CA LEU A 74 6.18 -8.99 -10.68
C LEU A 74 4.99 -9.86 -11.14
N ARG A 75 3.78 -9.38 -10.93
CA ARG A 75 2.55 -10.06 -11.41
C ARG A 75 2.58 -10.26 -12.92
N LEU A 76 2.97 -9.23 -13.66
CA LEU A 76 3.06 -9.31 -15.13
C LEU A 76 4.13 -10.30 -15.58
N GLU A 77 5.29 -10.30 -14.95
CA GLU A 77 6.36 -11.27 -15.20
C GLU A 77 5.87 -12.72 -14.96
N MET A 78 5.24 -12.98 -13.81
CA MET A 78 4.71 -14.31 -13.48
C MET A 78 3.66 -14.79 -14.49
N LYS A 79 2.83 -13.87 -14.99
CA LYS A 79 1.85 -14.15 -16.05
C LYS A 79 2.54 -14.43 -17.39
N GLN A 80 3.49 -13.59 -17.80
CA GLN A 80 4.23 -13.74 -19.06
C GLN A 80 4.99 -15.07 -19.11
N LEU A 81 5.66 -15.43 -18.02
CA LEU A 81 6.44 -16.66 -17.89
C LEU A 81 5.57 -17.90 -17.61
N LYS A 82 4.25 -17.74 -17.47
CA LYS A 82 3.28 -18.84 -17.21
C LYS A 82 3.72 -19.72 -16.01
N THR A 83 4.21 -19.09 -14.95
CA THR A 83 4.83 -19.78 -13.81
C THR A 83 3.84 -20.52 -12.91
N GLY A 84 2.54 -20.25 -12.99
CA GLY A 84 1.54 -20.75 -12.03
C GLY A 84 1.57 -20.02 -10.67
N VAL A 85 2.43 -19.00 -10.50
CA VAL A 85 2.53 -18.22 -9.25
C VAL A 85 1.59 -17.03 -9.32
N GLY A 86 0.67 -16.93 -8.34
CA GLY A 86 -0.21 -15.78 -8.17
C GLY A 86 0.48 -14.62 -7.45
N VAL A 87 0.07 -13.40 -7.77
CA VAL A 87 0.52 -12.20 -7.05
C VAL A 87 -0.68 -11.32 -6.73
N THR A 88 -0.87 -11.02 -5.45
CA THR A 88 -1.92 -10.13 -4.95
C THR A 88 -1.31 -8.88 -4.34
N THR A 89 -1.73 -7.71 -4.80
CA THR A 89 -1.40 -6.42 -4.18
C THR A 89 -2.57 -5.95 -3.32
N VAL A 90 -2.33 -5.74 -2.03
CA VAL A 90 -3.33 -5.25 -1.07
C VAL A 90 -3.03 -3.80 -0.72
N THR A 91 -4.00 -2.92 -0.93
CA THR A 91 -3.87 -1.47 -0.67
C THR A 91 -4.90 -1.03 0.38
N PRO A 92 -4.68 -1.34 1.66
CA PRO A 92 -5.60 -0.95 2.73
C PRO A 92 -5.44 0.54 3.05
N TYR A 93 -6.54 1.15 3.47
CA TYR A 93 -6.56 2.41 4.18
C TYR A 93 -6.13 2.22 5.64
N TYR A 94 -6.29 3.20 6.50
CA TYR A 94 -5.94 3.07 7.91
C TYR A 94 -6.66 1.90 8.57
N ILE A 95 -5.90 1.10 9.33
CA ILE A 95 -6.38 -0.07 10.08
C ILE A 95 -6.19 0.19 11.57
N ASN A 96 -7.13 -0.22 12.41
CA ASN A 96 -7.12 -0.02 13.86
C ASN A 96 -6.11 -0.95 14.59
N THR A 97 -4.84 -0.88 14.22
CA THR A 97 -3.74 -1.66 14.84
C THR A 97 -2.90 -0.87 15.84
N GLY A 98 -3.28 0.36 16.15
CA GLY A 98 -2.50 1.29 16.94
C GLY A 98 -1.35 1.98 16.17
N MET A 99 -1.02 1.53 14.96
CA MET A 99 0.04 2.14 14.16
C MET A 99 -0.26 3.60 13.77
N PHE A 100 -1.54 3.92 13.57
CA PHE A 100 -2.03 5.21 13.13
C PHE A 100 -2.90 5.90 14.19
N ASP A 101 -2.55 5.76 15.46
CA ASP A 101 -3.27 6.44 16.54
C ASP A 101 -3.18 7.96 16.37
N GLY A 102 -4.31 8.64 16.59
CA GLY A 102 -4.46 10.07 16.38
C GLY A 102 -4.82 10.50 14.96
N VAL A 103 -4.88 9.57 14.00
CA VAL A 103 -5.36 9.89 12.64
C VAL A 103 -6.86 10.22 12.68
N LYS A 104 -7.21 11.39 12.14
CA LYS A 104 -8.60 11.79 11.89
C LYS A 104 -8.92 11.59 10.41
N SER A 105 -9.99 10.88 10.11
CA SER A 105 -10.37 10.56 8.75
C SER A 105 -11.87 10.54 8.56
N ASN A 106 -12.34 11.14 7.46
CA ASN A 106 -13.74 11.04 7.01
C ASN A 106 -14.04 9.65 6.41
N ILE A 107 -13.00 8.90 6.03
CA ILE A 107 -13.12 7.52 5.56
C ILE A 107 -13.02 6.60 6.78
N PRO A 108 -13.93 5.64 6.97
CA PRO A 108 -13.91 4.75 8.13
C PRO A 108 -12.58 4.00 8.28
N ILE A 109 -12.05 3.96 9.50
CA ILE A 109 -10.89 3.15 9.86
C ILE A 109 -11.29 1.67 9.80
N LEU A 110 -10.44 0.86 9.21
CA LEU A 110 -10.71 -0.54 8.93
C LEU A 110 -10.48 -1.41 10.18
N ASP A 111 -11.36 -2.38 10.39
CA ASP A 111 -11.17 -3.42 11.41
C ASP A 111 -10.12 -4.44 10.93
N GLN A 112 -9.12 -4.71 11.78
CA GLN A 112 -8.00 -5.59 11.45
C GLN A 112 -8.42 -7.03 11.11
N ASN A 113 -9.42 -7.58 11.82
CA ASN A 113 -9.87 -8.94 11.59
C ASN A 113 -10.64 -9.07 10.28
N LYS A 114 -11.46 -8.05 9.95
CA LYS A 114 -12.15 -7.98 8.66
C LYS A 114 -11.17 -7.84 7.49
N VAL A 115 -10.10 -7.05 7.69
CA VAL A 115 -9.02 -6.91 6.69
C VAL A 115 -8.34 -8.25 6.48
N ALA A 116 -7.90 -8.93 7.54
CA ALA A 116 -7.23 -10.23 7.45
C ALA A 116 -8.07 -11.28 6.70
N LYS A 117 -9.37 -11.41 7.07
CA LYS A 117 -10.31 -12.33 6.38
C LYS A 117 -10.44 -12.02 4.88
N LYS A 118 -10.50 -10.72 4.51
CA LYS A 118 -10.58 -10.31 3.10
C LYS A 118 -9.28 -10.62 2.34
N VAL A 119 -8.12 -10.45 2.98
CA VAL A 119 -6.82 -10.77 2.40
C VAL A 119 -6.71 -12.27 2.12
N ILE A 120 -7.02 -13.12 3.09
CA ILE A 120 -7.02 -14.58 2.91
C ILE A 120 -7.94 -14.98 1.75
N LYS A 121 -9.17 -14.43 1.71
CA LYS A 121 -10.11 -14.70 0.61
C LYS A 121 -9.60 -14.19 -0.74
N ALA A 122 -8.83 -13.12 -0.77
CA ALA A 122 -8.23 -12.60 -2.01
C ALA A 122 -7.13 -13.53 -2.53
N ILE A 123 -6.29 -14.06 -1.64
CA ILE A 123 -5.26 -15.06 -1.98
C ILE A 123 -5.91 -16.33 -2.54
N GLN A 124 -6.90 -16.89 -1.81
CA GLN A 124 -7.62 -18.09 -2.23
C GLN A 124 -8.30 -17.95 -3.60
N LYS A 125 -8.76 -16.73 -3.93
CA LYS A 125 -9.41 -16.42 -5.21
C LYS A 125 -8.45 -15.91 -6.28
N ASN A 126 -7.16 -15.94 -6.02
CA ASN A 126 -6.12 -15.41 -6.91
C ASN A 126 -6.42 -13.99 -7.42
N ARG A 127 -6.92 -13.11 -6.54
CA ARG A 127 -7.23 -11.73 -6.91
C ARG A 127 -5.95 -10.94 -7.12
N ILE A 128 -5.89 -10.21 -8.22
CA ILE A 128 -4.75 -9.35 -8.56
C ILE A 128 -4.64 -8.17 -7.59
N TYR A 129 -5.77 -7.53 -7.29
CA TYR A 129 -5.81 -6.31 -6.48
C TYR A 129 -6.91 -6.37 -5.41
N LEU A 130 -6.57 -5.98 -4.19
CA LEU A 130 -7.51 -5.80 -3.09
C LEU A 130 -7.34 -4.42 -2.47
N SER A 131 -8.16 -3.45 -2.90
CA SER A 131 -8.23 -2.13 -2.27
C SER A 131 -9.32 -2.10 -1.20
N MET A 132 -9.03 -1.48 -0.07
CA MET A 132 -9.98 -1.34 1.04
C MET A 132 -9.90 0.08 1.62
N PRO A 133 -11.03 0.79 1.76
CA PRO A 133 -12.37 0.41 1.26
C PRO A 133 -12.41 0.25 -0.26
N TRP A 134 -13.49 -0.34 -0.77
CA TRP A 134 -13.61 -0.66 -2.20
C TRP A 134 -13.50 0.57 -3.12
N SER A 135 -13.91 1.73 -2.64
CA SER A 135 -13.83 3.01 -3.36
C SER A 135 -12.39 3.40 -3.76
N MET A 136 -11.38 2.91 -3.02
CA MET A 136 -9.97 3.15 -3.38
C MET A 136 -9.55 2.58 -4.74
N ARG A 137 -10.33 1.64 -5.31
CA ARG A 137 -10.08 1.13 -6.68
C ARG A 137 -10.22 2.21 -7.76
N PHE A 138 -11.04 3.24 -7.50
CA PHE A 138 -11.26 4.34 -8.45
C PHE A 138 -10.17 5.41 -8.40
N VAL A 139 -9.27 5.37 -7.43
CA VAL A 139 -8.20 6.36 -7.27
C VAL A 139 -7.36 6.48 -8.54
N ARG A 140 -6.88 5.35 -9.09
CA ARG A 140 -6.07 5.36 -10.32
C ARG A 140 -6.84 5.92 -11.51
N PHE A 141 -8.11 5.59 -11.64
CA PHE A 141 -8.97 6.12 -12.70
C PHE A 141 -9.15 7.64 -12.55
N SER A 142 -9.47 8.10 -11.35
CA SER A 142 -9.66 9.53 -11.09
C SER A 142 -8.37 10.34 -11.28
N GLN A 143 -7.21 9.79 -10.91
CA GLN A 143 -5.91 10.42 -11.17
C GLN A 143 -5.58 10.56 -12.65
N GLY A 144 -6.01 9.62 -13.49
CA GLY A 144 -5.85 9.70 -14.94
C GLY A 144 -6.86 10.62 -15.64
N LEU A 145 -8.02 10.87 -15.01
CA LEU A 145 -9.10 11.65 -15.60
C LEU A 145 -9.01 13.15 -15.26
N PHE A 146 -8.59 13.46 -14.04
CA PHE A 146 -8.58 14.83 -13.53
C PHE A 146 -7.16 15.42 -13.56
N SER A 147 -7.08 16.75 -13.78
CA SER A 147 -5.83 17.47 -13.57
C SER A 147 -5.38 17.36 -12.12
N ILE A 148 -4.06 17.44 -11.88
CA ILE A 148 -3.47 17.36 -10.54
C ILE A 148 -4.10 18.43 -9.61
N TRP A 149 -4.27 19.64 -10.10
CA TRP A 149 -4.87 20.74 -9.34
C TRP A 149 -6.30 20.42 -8.86
N PHE A 150 -7.17 19.89 -9.76
CA PHE A 150 -8.53 19.50 -9.42
C PHE A 150 -8.54 18.31 -8.45
N TYR A 151 -7.67 17.33 -8.68
CA TYR A 151 -7.56 16.17 -7.82
C TYR A 151 -7.13 16.56 -6.40
N ASP A 152 -6.13 17.42 -6.25
CA ASP A 152 -5.66 17.93 -4.96
C ASP A 152 -6.74 18.73 -4.22
N TRP A 153 -7.51 19.56 -4.95
CA TRP A 153 -8.64 20.27 -4.37
C TRP A 153 -9.72 19.30 -3.88
N PHE A 154 -10.13 18.35 -4.72
CA PHE A 154 -11.20 17.40 -4.42
C PHE A 154 -10.79 16.41 -3.32
N VAL A 155 -9.71 15.67 -3.52
CA VAL A 155 -9.26 14.63 -2.60
C VAL A 155 -8.60 15.22 -1.35
N GLY A 156 -7.78 16.26 -1.54
CA GLY A 156 -7.05 16.88 -0.46
C GLY A 156 -7.92 17.70 0.48
N ARG A 157 -8.70 18.65 -0.08
CA ARG A 157 -9.52 19.58 0.70
C ARG A 157 -10.91 19.04 0.99
N LEU A 158 -11.67 18.61 -0.03
CA LEU A 158 -13.08 18.25 0.14
C LEU A 158 -13.23 16.91 0.87
N ILE A 159 -12.48 15.88 0.48
CA ILE A 159 -12.45 14.59 1.20
C ILE A 159 -11.62 14.68 2.49
N GLY A 160 -10.73 15.67 2.60
CA GLY A 160 -9.93 15.93 3.79
C GLY A 160 -8.73 15.02 3.99
N VAL A 161 -8.26 14.37 2.92
CA VAL A 161 -7.12 13.43 2.98
C VAL A 161 -5.85 14.12 3.50
N TYR A 162 -5.60 15.38 3.13
CA TYR A 162 -4.39 16.12 3.52
C TYR A 162 -4.31 16.48 5.01
N LYS A 163 -5.44 16.45 5.72
CA LYS A 163 -5.50 16.75 7.16
C LYS A 163 -5.44 15.50 8.04
N THR A 164 -5.46 14.31 7.47
CA THR A 164 -5.53 13.06 8.23
C THR A 164 -4.37 12.85 9.19
N MET A 165 -3.20 13.42 8.90
CA MET A 165 -1.97 13.26 9.68
C MET A 165 -1.70 14.45 10.64
N ASP A 166 -2.61 15.39 10.80
CA ASP A 166 -2.35 16.59 11.63
C ASP A 166 -2.24 16.25 13.11
N ASP A 167 -3.07 15.36 13.61
CA ASP A 167 -3.07 14.90 15.00
C ASP A 167 -2.38 13.52 15.18
N PHE A 168 -1.59 13.09 14.20
CA PHE A 168 -0.93 11.79 14.23
C PHE A 168 0.05 11.68 15.41
N LYS A 169 -0.14 10.67 16.25
CA LYS A 169 0.70 10.37 17.42
C LYS A 169 1.57 9.14 17.23
N GLY A 170 1.16 8.25 16.29
CA GLY A 170 1.81 6.96 16.12
C GLY A 170 1.52 5.98 17.26
N ARG A 171 2.15 4.83 17.20
CA ARG A 171 1.99 3.79 18.22
C ARG A 171 2.61 4.27 19.55
N LYS A 172 1.83 4.28 20.62
CA LYS A 172 2.38 4.44 21.97
C LYS A 172 3.33 3.27 22.24
N LYS A 173 4.54 3.61 22.70
CA LYS A 173 5.52 2.61 23.16
C LYS A 173 5.04 1.96 24.44
#